data_2270a0bf9da28ef42af81c365bf334bd
#
_entry.id   2270a0bf9da28ef42af81c365bf334bd
#
_cell.length_a   1.000
_cell.length_b   1.000
_cell.length_c   1.000
_cell.angle_alpha   90.00
_cell.angle_beta   90.00
_cell.angle_gamma   90.00
#
_symmetry.space_group_name_H-M   'P 1'
#
loop_
_entity.id
_entity.type
_entity.pdbx_description
1 polymer ?
#
loop_
_entity_poly.entity_id
_entity_poly.type
_entity_poly.pdbx_seq_one_letter_code
_entity_poly.pdbx_strand_id
1 'polypeptide(L)'
;AGRGTDIKLSDEVRAAGGLAIIGTERHDSRRVDRQLRGRAGRQGDVGSSVFYVSLEDKLMRLFASERIAAVMDRLGFKDGEMIEAKMISKSIERAQKKVEENSFGTRKHLLEYDDVMNKQRTVIYEKRRHALMGERIGMDISNMIWDRVVDTIQKNDYEGCKERFIELFAMEVPFTEDELNRSKRGDLYERAFEAAISTFNRKTETLRAVALPVIKQIYETQSDMYDNILIPISDGRLVYNVRVDLKEAYETEAKSVVREFEKLILLHNIDDSWKENLRMLDELKHSVRNVSYEQKDPLVVFKIESVKLFDDMVNDINNSSVSTLMRAHIAGAEVPTELQEAVVEHDAREEMTESKQEFDAQGDLVDVEATQLSSEAAAPAETQQPFQQQQMPHRNDPCPCGSGKPFKHCHGKGIV
;
A
#
# COMPACT_ATOMS: atom_id res chain seq x y z
N ALA A 1 5.61 -1.78 31.05
CA ALA A 1 4.40 -1.91 31.90
C ALA A 1 3.67 -3.27 31.75
N GLY A 2 4.25 -4.25 31.05
CA GLY A 2 3.74 -5.63 30.92
C GLY A 2 2.28 -5.72 30.46
N ARG A 3 1.91 -5.01 29.38
CA ARG A 3 0.55 -5.03 28.85
C ARG A 3 0.15 -6.46 28.47
N GLY A 4 -1.05 -6.88 28.86
CA GLY A 4 -1.54 -8.24 28.61
C GLY A 4 -1.17 -9.27 29.68
N THR A 5 -0.29 -8.96 30.63
CA THR A 5 0.04 -9.88 31.74
C THR A 5 -1.09 -9.87 32.77
N ASP A 6 -1.62 -11.03 33.10
CA ASP A 6 -2.55 -11.21 34.21
C ASP A 6 -1.76 -11.48 35.50
N ILE A 7 -2.04 -10.67 36.53
CA ILE A 7 -1.42 -10.81 37.85
C ILE A 7 -2.42 -11.42 38.79
N LYS A 8 -2.21 -12.68 39.13
CA LYS A 8 -3.05 -13.41 40.10
C LYS A 8 -2.46 -13.26 41.49
N LEU A 9 -3.27 -12.80 42.43
CA LEU A 9 -2.87 -12.64 43.82
C LEU A 9 -3.38 -13.82 44.64
N SER A 10 -2.59 -14.29 45.62
CA SER A 10 -3.05 -15.24 46.63
C SER A 10 -3.94 -14.52 47.67
N ASP A 11 -4.77 -15.29 48.39
CA ASP A 11 -5.66 -14.71 49.40
C ASP A 11 -4.88 -14.07 50.54
N GLU A 12 -3.73 -14.58 50.89
CA GLU A 12 -2.82 -13.97 51.88
C GLU A 12 -2.34 -12.59 51.42
N VAL A 13 -1.95 -12.43 50.15
CA VAL A 13 -1.52 -11.15 49.59
C VAL A 13 -2.69 -10.15 49.54
N ARG A 14 -3.88 -10.61 49.19
CA ARG A 14 -5.10 -9.77 49.24
C ARG A 14 -5.40 -9.27 50.66
N ALA A 15 -5.27 -10.16 51.66
CA ALA A 15 -5.46 -9.81 53.06
C ALA A 15 -4.40 -8.84 53.59
N ALA A 16 -3.17 -8.92 53.08
CA ALA A 16 -2.05 -8.02 53.40
C ALA A 16 -2.13 -6.63 52.73
N GLY A 17 -3.18 -6.37 51.90
CA GLY A 17 -3.36 -5.07 51.22
C GLY A 17 -3.13 -5.10 49.72
N GLY A 18 -2.96 -6.28 49.10
CA GLY A 18 -2.89 -6.49 47.69
C GLY A 18 -1.53 -6.11 47.03
N LEU A 19 -1.56 -5.80 45.75
CA LEU A 19 -0.37 -5.48 44.97
C LEU A 19 0.09 -4.03 45.20
N ALA A 20 1.34 -3.85 45.62
CA ALA A 20 1.98 -2.53 45.70
C ALA A 20 2.75 -2.23 44.43
N ILE A 21 2.41 -1.14 43.74
CA ILE A 21 3.11 -0.65 42.55
C ILE A 21 4.04 0.49 42.95
N ILE A 22 5.33 0.32 42.71
CA ILE A 22 6.36 1.33 42.92
C ILE A 22 6.88 1.76 41.57
N GLY A 23 6.62 3.01 41.20
CA GLY A 23 7.20 3.64 40.00
C GLY A 23 8.43 4.43 40.39
N THR A 24 9.56 4.21 39.71
CA THR A 24 10.82 4.93 39.95
C THR A 24 11.01 6.14 39.04
N GLU A 25 10.12 6.27 38.01
CA GLU A 25 10.06 7.41 37.11
C GLU A 25 8.65 7.62 36.56
N ARG A 26 8.42 8.73 35.89
CA ARG A 26 7.17 8.97 35.15
C ARG A 26 7.37 8.74 33.68
N HIS A 27 6.42 8.08 33.04
CA HIS A 27 6.39 7.95 31.59
C HIS A 27 6.02 9.28 30.91
N ASP A 28 6.36 9.40 29.65
CA ASP A 28 6.01 10.57 28.84
C ASP A 28 4.50 10.76 28.68
N SER A 29 3.71 9.69 28.81
CA SER A 29 2.27 9.71 28.71
C SER A 29 1.60 9.32 30.04
N ARG A 30 0.70 10.18 30.52
CA ARG A 30 -0.13 9.91 31.71
C ARG A 30 -0.96 8.64 31.57
N ARG A 31 -1.32 8.26 30.33
CA ARG A 31 -2.06 7.04 30.07
C ARG A 31 -1.27 5.80 30.49
N VAL A 32 0.03 5.78 30.24
CA VAL A 32 0.90 4.66 30.62
C VAL A 32 1.05 4.58 32.13
N ASP A 33 1.23 5.71 32.82
CA ASP A 33 1.25 5.75 34.29
C ASP A 33 -0.06 5.23 34.91
N ARG A 34 -1.20 5.64 34.36
CA ARG A 34 -2.51 5.15 34.82
C ARG A 34 -2.67 3.65 34.54
N GLN A 35 -2.17 3.16 33.41
CA GLN A 35 -2.18 1.74 33.09
C GLN A 35 -1.30 0.94 34.08
N LEU A 36 -0.17 1.49 34.47
CA LEU A 36 0.68 0.88 35.50
C LEU A 36 -0.02 0.86 36.87
N ARG A 37 -0.57 1.99 37.30
CA ARG A 37 -1.36 2.07 38.56
C ARG A 37 -2.53 1.10 38.56
N GLY A 38 -3.26 0.98 37.46
CA GLY A 38 -4.42 0.11 37.34
C GLY A 38 -4.09 -1.38 37.45
N ARG A 39 -2.82 -1.77 37.53
CA ARG A 39 -2.42 -3.14 37.82
C ARG A 39 -2.65 -3.52 39.27
N ALA A 40 -2.60 -2.54 40.20
CA ALA A 40 -2.86 -2.78 41.62
C ALA A 40 -4.33 -3.10 41.94
N GLY A 41 -5.29 -2.67 41.10
CA GLY A 41 -6.72 -2.83 41.35
C GLY A 41 -7.44 -3.69 40.30
N ARG A 42 -6.80 -4.67 39.70
CA ARG A 42 -7.47 -5.56 38.73
C ARG A 42 -8.55 -6.40 39.39
N GLN A 43 -9.66 -6.55 38.68
CA GLN A 43 -10.83 -7.35 39.12
C GLN A 43 -11.41 -6.91 40.49
N GLY A 44 -11.15 -5.65 40.90
CA GLY A 44 -11.61 -5.13 42.19
C GLY A 44 -10.73 -5.50 43.38
N ASP A 45 -9.56 -6.09 43.14
CA ASP A 45 -8.56 -6.33 44.18
C ASP A 45 -8.10 -5.04 44.85
N VAL A 46 -7.82 -5.09 46.13
CA VAL A 46 -7.18 -4.01 46.88
C VAL A 46 -5.72 -3.89 46.43
N GLY A 47 -5.17 -2.67 46.46
CA GLY A 47 -3.77 -2.43 46.11
C GLY A 47 -3.37 -0.99 46.32
N SER A 48 -2.08 -0.71 46.24
CA SER A 48 -1.51 0.62 46.41
C SER A 48 -0.55 0.99 45.25
N SER A 49 -0.33 2.29 45.02
CA SER A 49 0.65 2.74 44.08
C SER A 49 1.33 4.04 44.53
N VAL A 50 2.63 4.08 44.42
CA VAL A 50 3.45 5.26 44.71
C VAL A 50 4.46 5.48 43.61
N PHE A 51 4.79 6.75 43.32
CA PHE A 51 5.83 7.13 42.37
C PHE A 51 6.89 7.96 43.09
N TYR A 52 8.13 7.50 42.98
CA TYR A 52 9.32 8.24 43.37
C TYR A 52 9.96 8.78 42.11
N VAL A 53 10.10 10.10 42.01
CA VAL A 53 10.52 10.79 40.77
C VAL A 53 11.66 11.76 41.13
N SER A 54 12.71 11.76 40.31
CA SER A 54 13.77 12.76 40.44
C SER A 54 13.42 14.02 39.63
N LEU A 55 13.86 15.17 40.14
CA LEU A 55 13.82 16.42 39.37
C LEU A 55 14.84 16.44 38.21
N GLU A 56 15.75 15.49 38.20
CA GLU A 56 16.75 15.29 37.13
C GLU A 56 16.25 14.35 36.03
N ASP A 57 15.07 13.71 36.20
CA ASP A 57 14.47 12.84 35.20
C ASP A 57 14.28 13.57 33.87
N LYS A 58 14.39 12.83 32.75
CA LYS A 58 14.30 13.36 31.39
C LYS A 58 13.06 14.26 31.20
N LEU A 59 11.91 13.84 31.73
CA LEU A 59 10.67 14.62 31.66
C LEU A 59 10.77 15.97 32.34
N MET A 60 11.43 16.03 33.50
CA MET A 60 11.59 17.26 34.26
C MET A 60 12.67 18.17 33.64
N ARG A 61 13.75 17.61 33.12
CA ARG A 61 14.79 18.35 32.39
C ARG A 61 14.25 19.08 31.17
N LEU A 62 13.35 18.48 30.43
CA LEU A 62 12.77 19.06 29.21
C LEU A 62 11.83 20.26 29.46
N PHE A 63 11.14 20.32 30.62
CA PHE A 63 10.02 21.27 30.78
C PHE A 63 10.06 22.08 32.10
N ALA A 64 10.90 21.77 33.05
CA ALA A 64 10.75 22.36 34.38
C ALA A 64 12.06 22.68 35.13
N SER A 65 13.23 22.31 34.62
CA SER A 65 14.45 22.20 35.38
C SER A 65 14.90 23.51 36.05
N GLU A 66 15.06 24.61 35.31
CA GLU A 66 15.67 25.82 35.83
C GLU A 66 14.80 26.58 36.84
N ARG A 67 13.49 26.70 36.58
CA ARG A 67 12.57 27.43 37.48
C ARG A 67 12.28 26.66 38.75
N ILE A 68 12.20 25.34 38.68
CA ILE A 68 11.95 24.49 39.85
C ILE A 68 13.21 24.42 40.69
N ALA A 69 14.37 24.23 40.10
CA ALA A 69 15.65 24.28 40.78
C ALA A 69 15.82 25.60 41.57
N ALA A 70 15.61 26.75 40.91
CA ALA A 70 15.69 28.05 41.56
C ALA A 70 14.69 28.26 42.73
N VAL A 71 13.50 27.62 42.65
CA VAL A 71 12.53 27.63 43.75
C VAL A 71 12.98 26.71 44.89
N MET A 72 13.58 25.56 44.60
CA MET A 72 14.09 24.61 45.60
C MET A 72 15.26 25.19 46.36
N ASP A 73 16.21 25.83 45.66
CA ASP A 73 17.32 26.54 46.26
C ASP A 73 16.87 27.65 47.24
N ARG A 74 15.81 28.40 46.85
CA ARG A 74 15.24 29.44 47.71
C ARG A 74 14.52 28.86 48.93
N LEU A 75 13.96 27.65 48.85
CA LEU A 75 13.29 26.98 49.95
C LEU A 75 14.26 26.25 50.88
N GLY A 76 15.54 26.17 50.54
CA GLY A 76 16.61 25.62 51.39
C GLY A 76 16.60 24.09 51.45
N PHE A 77 15.98 23.38 50.50
CA PHE A 77 16.04 21.93 50.42
C PHE A 77 17.45 21.47 50.05
N LYS A 78 17.93 20.44 50.74
CA LYS A 78 19.23 19.83 50.48
C LYS A 78 19.11 18.68 49.51
N ASP A 79 20.18 18.40 48.78
CA ASP A 79 20.25 17.24 47.88
C ASP A 79 19.96 15.94 48.64
N GLY A 80 19.06 15.12 48.11
CA GLY A 80 18.65 13.85 48.69
C GLY A 80 17.44 13.93 49.63
N GLU A 81 16.88 15.11 49.90
CA GLU A 81 15.63 15.21 50.70
C GLU A 81 14.39 14.85 49.86
N MET A 82 13.47 14.09 50.47
CA MET A 82 12.22 13.74 49.84
C MET A 82 11.22 14.91 49.97
N ILE A 83 10.75 15.39 48.83
CA ILE A 83 9.85 16.54 48.75
C ILE A 83 8.45 16.11 48.40
N GLU A 84 7.50 16.25 49.31
CA GLU A 84 6.07 16.07 49.09
C GLU A 84 5.35 17.40 48.86
N ALA A 85 5.33 17.91 47.64
CA ALA A 85 4.65 19.16 47.33
C ALA A 85 3.65 19.01 46.18
N LYS A 86 2.39 19.42 46.40
CA LYS A 86 1.35 19.45 45.37
C LYS A 86 1.73 20.28 44.15
N MET A 87 2.59 21.28 44.33
CA MET A 87 3.09 22.11 43.23
C MET A 87 3.97 21.32 42.26
N ILE A 88 4.85 20.45 42.78
CA ILE A 88 5.73 19.59 41.99
C ILE A 88 4.89 18.56 41.20
N SER A 89 3.94 17.91 41.86
CA SER A 89 3.03 16.97 41.17
C SER A 89 2.29 17.64 40.01
N LYS A 90 1.79 18.86 40.19
CA LYS A 90 1.13 19.62 39.11
C LYS A 90 2.13 20.04 38.03
N SER A 91 3.38 20.28 38.34
CA SER A 91 4.42 20.59 37.35
C SER A 91 4.74 19.37 36.48
N ILE A 92 4.87 18.20 37.09
CA ILE A 92 5.03 16.91 36.38
C ILE A 92 3.86 16.67 35.44
N GLU A 93 2.61 16.84 35.89
CA GLU A 93 1.43 16.68 35.06
C GLU A 93 1.40 17.64 33.86
N ARG A 94 1.82 18.89 34.06
CA ARG A 94 1.94 19.88 32.96
C ARG A 94 3.03 19.48 31.96
N ALA A 95 4.17 19.00 32.46
CA ALA A 95 5.25 18.51 31.60
C ALA A 95 4.76 17.33 30.74
N GLN A 96 4.16 16.32 31.36
CA GLN A 96 3.57 15.18 30.64
C GLN A 96 2.55 15.62 29.58
N LYS A 97 1.65 16.56 29.93
CA LYS A 97 0.65 17.07 28.99
C LYS A 97 1.31 17.73 27.79
N LYS A 98 2.37 18.49 28.00
CA LYS A 98 3.10 19.16 26.92
C LYS A 98 3.83 18.17 26.00
N VAL A 99 4.41 17.10 26.54
CA VAL A 99 4.99 16.01 25.75
C VAL A 99 3.89 15.30 24.94
N GLU A 100 2.74 15.00 25.57
CA GLU A 100 1.60 14.40 24.89
C GLU A 100 1.09 15.28 23.73
N GLU A 101 1.00 16.60 23.93
CA GLU A 101 0.60 17.58 22.91
C GLU A 101 1.60 17.61 21.75
N ASN A 102 2.90 17.66 22.03
CA ASN A 102 3.94 17.63 20.99
C ASN A 102 3.91 16.32 20.19
N SER A 103 3.84 15.18 20.90
CA SER A 103 3.76 13.87 20.27
C SER A 103 2.48 13.70 19.45
N PHE A 104 1.35 14.29 19.91
CA PHE A 104 0.10 14.31 19.16
C PHE A 104 0.25 15.15 17.89
N GLY A 105 0.85 16.33 17.97
CA GLY A 105 1.13 17.19 16.83
C GLY A 105 1.95 16.49 15.76
N THR A 106 3.05 15.85 16.17
CA THR A 106 3.91 15.06 15.25
C THR A 106 3.13 13.94 14.58
N ARG A 107 2.37 13.15 15.35
CA ARG A 107 1.54 12.07 14.76
C ARG A 107 0.47 12.59 13.84
N LYS A 108 -0.15 13.73 14.16
CA LYS A 108 -1.14 14.37 13.30
C LYS A 108 -0.54 14.77 11.96
N HIS A 109 0.62 15.41 11.99
CA HIS A 109 1.33 15.77 10.75
C HIS A 109 1.67 14.53 9.90
N LEU A 110 2.16 13.45 10.51
CA LEU A 110 2.43 12.21 9.78
C LEU A 110 1.17 11.66 9.10
N LEU A 111 0.04 11.64 9.80
CA LEU A 111 -1.23 11.18 9.24
C LEU A 111 -1.71 12.07 8.07
N GLU A 112 -1.50 13.38 8.14
CA GLU A 112 -1.88 14.31 7.08
C GLU A 112 -1.11 14.04 5.76
N TYR A 113 0.16 13.62 5.83
CA TYR A 113 0.94 13.15 4.68
C TYR A 113 0.49 11.76 4.22
N ASP A 114 0.28 10.83 5.16
CA ASP A 114 -0.18 9.47 4.87
C ASP A 114 -1.55 9.45 4.18
N ASP A 115 -2.45 10.36 4.51
CA ASP A 115 -3.77 10.45 3.87
C ASP A 115 -3.68 10.68 2.36
N VAL A 116 -2.70 11.47 1.90
CA VAL A 116 -2.47 11.71 0.47
C VAL A 116 -2.02 10.42 -0.20
N MET A 117 -0.98 9.77 0.37
CA MET A 117 -0.45 8.52 -0.15
C MET A 117 -1.50 7.40 -0.13
N ASN A 118 -2.35 7.37 0.89
CA ASN A 118 -3.39 6.36 1.04
C ASN A 118 -4.49 6.48 -0.03
N LYS A 119 -4.86 7.70 -0.39
CA LYS A 119 -5.79 7.96 -1.50
C LYS A 119 -5.23 7.46 -2.83
N GLN A 120 -3.99 7.79 -3.14
CA GLN A 120 -3.31 7.31 -4.34
C GLN A 120 -3.18 5.78 -4.36
N ARG A 121 -2.80 5.18 -3.23
CA ARG A 121 -2.72 3.72 -3.06
C ARG A 121 -4.05 3.05 -3.36
N THR A 122 -5.15 3.57 -2.85
CA THR A 122 -6.48 3.00 -3.09
C THR A 122 -6.79 2.94 -4.58
N VAL A 123 -6.58 4.04 -5.31
CA VAL A 123 -6.83 4.10 -6.76
C VAL A 123 -5.96 3.11 -7.54
N ILE A 124 -4.65 3.05 -7.22
CA ILE A 124 -3.73 2.14 -7.93
C ILE A 124 -4.04 0.68 -7.59
N TYR A 125 -4.37 0.36 -6.35
CA TYR A 125 -4.71 -1.02 -5.96
C TYR A 125 -6.03 -1.49 -6.57
N GLU A 126 -6.99 -0.59 -6.79
CA GLU A 126 -8.21 -0.90 -7.55
C GLU A 126 -7.88 -1.21 -9.02
N LYS A 127 -7.08 -0.37 -9.69
CA LYS A 127 -6.61 -0.64 -11.06
C LYS A 127 -5.85 -1.96 -11.15
N ARG A 128 -4.92 -2.20 -10.22
CA ARG A 128 -4.16 -3.44 -10.14
C ARG A 128 -5.06 -4.66 -9.94
N ARG A 129 -6.05 -4.55 -9.08
CA ARG A 129 -7.03 -5.62 -8.83
C ARG A 129 -7.85 -5.94 -10.09
N HIS A 130 -8.31 -4.93 -10.82
CA HIS A 130 -9.03 -5.14 -12.09
C HIS A 130 -8.15 -5.88 -13.10
N ALA A 131 -6.90 -5.45 -13.27
CA ALA A 131 -5.95 -6.14 -14.12
C ALA A 131 -5.70 -7.58 -13.66
N LEU A 132 -5.51 -7.82 -12.36
CA LEU A 132 -5.24 -9.14 -11.79
C LEU A 132 -6.41 -10.11 -12.00
N MET A 133 -7.65 -9.65 -11.79
CA MET A 133 -8.86 -10.46 -11.96
C MET A 133 -9.22 -10.69 -13.44
N GLY A 134 -8.59 -9.98 -14.36
CA GLY A 134 -8.88 -10.07 -15.79
C GLY A 134 -10.23 -9.49 -16.20
N GLU A 135 -10.86 -8.73 -15.29
CA GLU A 135 -12.14 -8.09 -15.54
C GLU A 135 -11.95 -6.83 -16.40
N ARG A 136 -12.63 -6.76 -17.54
CA ARG A 136 -12.69 -5.56 -18.40
C ARG A 136 -11.35 -5.05 -18.95
N ILE A 137 -10.30 -5.89 -19.01
CA ILE A 137 -8.96 -5.48 -19.50
C ILE A 137 -9.05 -4.79 -20.87
N GLY A 138 -9.83 -5.37 -21.82
CA GLY A 138 -10.01 -4.77 -23.14
C GLY A 138 -10.64 -3.37 -23.11
N MET A 139 -11.53 -3.11 -22.16
CA MET A 139 -12.10 -1.76 -21.96
C MET A 139 -11.07 -0.80 -21.38
N ASP A 140 -10.29 -1.25 -20.41
CA ASP A 140 -9.24 -0.43 -19.80
C ASP A 140 -8.16 -0.04 -20.82
N ILE A 141 -7.73 -1.01 -21.67
CA ILE A 141 -6.78 -0.74 -22.77
C ILE A 141 -7.40 0.23 -23.78
N SER A 142 -8.67 0.05 -24.14
CA SER A 142 -9.39 0.94 -25.06
C SER A 142 -9.43 2.38 -24.51
N ASN A 143 -9.72 2.55 -23.22
CA ASN A 143 -9.70 3.85 -22.56
C ASN A 143 -8.27 4.45 -22.53
N MET A 144 -7.25 3.64 -22.25
CA MET A 144 -5.86 4.10 -22.31
C MET A 144 -5.47 4.60 -23.72
N ILE A 145 -5.86 3.88 -24.76
CA ILE A 145 -5.63 4.28 -26.16
C ILE A 145 -6.35 5.60 -26.46
N TRP A 146 -7.60 5.73 -26.05
CA TRP A 146 -8.37 6.97 -26.20
C TRP A 146 -7.68 8.16 -25.54
N ASP A 147 -7.33 8.01 -24.27
CA ASP A 147 -6.67 9.07 -23.50
C ASP A 147 -5.34 9.50 -24.15
N ARG A 148 -4.57 8.55 -24.67
CA ARG A 148 -3.28 8.85 -25.36
C ARG A 148 -3.49 9.51 -26.69
N VAL A 149 -4.49 9.11 -27.47
CA VAL A 149 -4.85 9.77 -28.73
C VAL A 149 -5.24 11.22 -28.48
N VAL A 150 -6.16 11.46 -27.53
CA VAL A 150 -6.63 12.81 -27.19
C VAL A 150 -5.45 13.67 -26.70
N ASP A 151 -4.65 13.16 -25.79
CA ASP A 151 -3.50 13.86 -25.21
C ASP A 151 -2.47 14.23 -26.27
N THR A 152 -2.16 13.29 -27.17
CA THR A 152 -1.20 13.51 -28.27
C THR A 152 -1.66 14.62 -29.21
N ILE A 153 -2.94 14.60 -29.63
CA ILE A 153 -3.48 15.61 -30.55
C ILE A 153 -3.65 16.98 -29.88
N GLN A 154 -3.87 17.02 -28.55
CA GLN A 154 -4.04 18.28 -27.84
C GLN A 154 -2.74 19.01 -27.56
N LYS A 155 -1.67 18.26 -27.28
CA LYS A 155 -0.41 18.83 -26.76
C LYS A 155 0.65 19.08 -27.83
N ASN A 156 0.52 18.46 -29.00
CA ASN A 156 1.53 18.50 -30.04
C ASN A 156 1.05 19.23 -31.30
N ASP A 157 2.00 19.73 -32.06
CA ASP A 157 1.85 20.13 -33.45
C ASP A 157 1.82 18.90 -34.39
N TYR A 158 1.74 19.11 -35.69
CA TYR A 158 1.60 17.99 -36.63
C TYR A 158 2.83 17.08 -36.66
N GLU A 159 4.06 17.63 -36.62
CA GLU A 159 5.28 16.84 -36.56
C GLU A 159 5.42 16.09 -35.25
N GLY A 160 5.11 16.75 -34.12
CA GLY A 160 5.06 16.08 -32.83
C GLY A 160 4.00 14.97 -32.76
N CYS A 161 2.86 15.15 -33.43
CA CYS A 161 1.87 14.08 -33.58
C CYS A 161 2.43 12.87 -34.34
N LYS A 162 3.16 13.09 -35.46
CA LYS A 162 3.79 12.01 -36.23
C LYS A 162 4.74 11.18 -35.37
N GLU A 163 5.65 11.85 -34.67
CA GLU A 163 6.62 11.18 -33.80
C GLU A 163 5.93 10.37 -32.70
N ARG A 164 4.94 10.96 -32.03
CA ARG A 164 4.23 10.31 -30.95
C ARG A 164 3.32 9.18 -31.41
N PHE A 165 2.69 9.26 -32.59
CA PHE A 165 1.88 8.17 -33.14
C PHE A 165 2.74 6.95 -33.50
N ILE A 166 3.94 7.17 -34.07
CA ILE A 166 4.90 6.09 -34.31
C ILE A 166 5.39 5.49 -32.99
N GLU A 167 5.68 6.33 -32.00
CA GLU A 167 6.19 5.89 -30.71
C GLU A 167 5.15 5.12 -29.89
N LEU A 168 3.93 5.62 -29.79
CA LEU A 168 2.89 5.04 -28.93
C LEU A 168 2.08 3.94 -29.62
N PHE A 169 1.70 4.17 -30.87
CA PHE A 169 0.74 3.30 -31.57
C PHE A 169 1.36 2.45 -32.68
N ALA A 170 2.65 2.62 -32.96
CA ALA A 170 3.37 1.97 -34.06
C ALA A 170 2.62 2.11 -35.41
N MET A 171 2.07 3.30 -35.67
CA MET A 171 1.31 3.64 -36.87
C MET A 171 1.58 5.09 -37.30
N GLU A 172 1.29 5.37 -38.57
CA GLU A 172 1.31 6.74 -39.09
C GLU A 172 0.06 7.52 -38.63
N VAL A 173 0.19 8.86 -38.59
CA VAL A 173 -0.92 9.74 -38.25
C VAL A 173 -2.04 9.62 -39.30
N PRO A 174 -3.30 9.36 -38.89
CA PRO A 174 -4.40 9.14 -39.84
C PRO A 174 -5.08 10.45 -40.29
N PHE A 175 -4.40 11.59 -40.19
CA PHE A 175 -4.90 12.91 -40.60
C PHE A 175 -3.75 13.79 -41.13
N THR A 176 -4.09 14.82 -41.88
CA THR A 176 -3.14 15.79 -42.44
C THR A 176 -3.00 17.02 -41.55
N GLU A 177 -1.93 17.82 -41.80
CA GLU A 177 -1.69 19.07 -41.09
C GLU A 177 -2.84 20.08 -41.27
N ASP A 178 -3.39 20.17 -42.49
CA ASP A 178 -4.53 21.03 -42.79
C ASP A 178 -5.77 20.63 -41.99
N GLU A 179 -5.99 19.33 -41.77
CA GLU A 179 -7.10 18.83 -40.96
C GLU A 179 -6.89 19.13 -39.48
N LEU A 180 -5.70 18.99 -38.96
CA LEU A 180 -5.37 19.34 -37.58
C LEU A 180 -5.69 20.83 -37.29
N ASN A 181 -5.41 21.70 -38.25
CA ASN A 181 -5.58 23.15 -38.10
C ASN A 181 -7.03 23.62 -38.35
N ARG A 182 -7.83 22.89 -39.16
CA ARG A 182 -9.16 23.32 -39.62
C ARG A 182 -10.34 22.52 -39.02
N SER A 183 -10.12 21.27 -38.64
CA SER A 183 -11.20 20.38 -38.21
C SER A 183 -11.64 20.65 -36.76
N LYS A 184 -12.90 20.32 -36.48
CA LYS A 184 -13.34 20.15 -35.10
C LYS A 184 -12.55 19.01 -34.50
N ARG A 185 -11.81 19.29 -33.44
CA ARG A 185 -10.90 18.31 -32.81
C ARG A 185 -11.59 16.99 -32.43
N GLY A 186 -12.90 16.99 -32.15
CA GLY A 186 -13.67 15.79 -31.84
C GLY A 186 -13.65 14.73 -32.94
N ASP A 187 -13.88 15.14 -34.20
CA ASP A 187 -13.91 14.22 -35.35
C ASP A 187 -12.50 13.61 -35.60
N LEU A 188 -11.44 14.37 -35.30
CA LEU A 188 -10.06 13.86 -35.37
C LEU A 188 -9.75 12.83 -34.30
N TYR A 189 -10.24 13.04 -33.06
CA TYR A 189 -10.04 12.09 -31.97
C TYR A 189 -10.69 10.75 -32.29
N GLU A 190 -11.95 10.75 -32.76
CA GLU A 190 -12.68 9.54 -33.11
C GLU A 190 -11.97 8.77 -34.24
N ARG A 191 -11.60 9.46 -35.34
CA ARG A 191 -10.90 8.82 -36.46
C ARG A 191 -9.53 8.28 -36.07
N ALA A 192 -8.76 9.01 -35.29
CA ALA A 192 -7.46 8.58 -34.80
C ALA A 192 -7.57 7.39 -33.83
N PHE A 193 -8.60 7.40 -33.00
CA PHE A 193 -8.90 6.30 -32.08
C PHE A 193 -9.32 5.03 -32.83
N GLU A 194 -10.22 5.14 -33.81
CA GLU A 194 -10.63 4.01 -34.66
C GLU A 194 -9.43 3.37 -35.38
N ALA A 195 -8.52 4.20 -35.92
CA ALA A 195 -7.31 3.74 -36.57
C ALA A 195 -6.37 3.02 -35.59
N ALA A 196 -6.21 3.56 -34.37
CA ALA A 196 -5.40 2.96 -33.31
C ALA A 196 -5.98 1.63 -32.83
N ILE A 197 -7.29 1.55 -32.58
CA ILE A 197 -7.98 0.30 -32.20
C ILE A 197 -7.89 -0.75 -33.33
N SER A 198 -8.06 -0.35 -34.59
CA SER A 198 -7.88 -1.24 -35.73
C SER A 198 -6.45 -1.82 -35.79
N THR A 199 -5.46 -1.00 -35.54
CA THR A 199 -4.03 -1.42 -35.47
C THR A 199 -3.82 -2.39 -34.30
N PHE A 200 -4.36 -2.10 -33.13
CA PHE A 200 -4.29 -2.97 -31.96
C PHE A 200 -4.92 -4.35 -32.24
N ASN A 201 -6.14 -4.37 -32.76
CA ASN A 201 -6.84 -5.61 -33.10
C ASN A 201 -6.06 -6.45 -34.14
N ARG A 202 -5.46 -5.80 -35.16
CA ARG A 202 -4.62 -6.48 -36.16
C ARG A 202 -3.38 -7.10 -35.50
N LYS A 203 -2.72 -6.41 -34.59
CA LYS A 203 -1.55 -6.92 -33.86
C LYS A 203 -1.92 -8.12 -32.98
N THR A 204 -3.01 -8.01 -32.25
CA THR A 204 -3.58 -9.08 -31.42
C THR A 204 -3.88 -10.33 -32.24
N GLU A 205 -4.50 -10.16 -33.42
CA GLU A 205 -4.81 -11.28 -34.31
C GLU A 205 -3.53 -11.91 -34.92
N THR A 206 -2.52 -11.11 -35.22
CA THR A 206 -1.21 -11.61 -35.67
C THR A 206 -0.53 -12.45 -34.57
N LEU A 207 -0.53 -12.00 -33.32
CA LEU A 207 -0.02 -12.79 -32.17
C LEU A 207 -0.73 -14.15 -32.06
N ARG A 208 -2.06 -14.16 -32.19
CA ARG A 208 -2.86 -15.39 -32.15
C ARG A 208 -2.54 -16.32 -33.33
N ALA A 209 -2.47 -15.77 -34.52
CA ALA A 209 -2.21 -16.56 -35.74
C ALA A 209 -0.83 -17.25 -35.70
N VAL A 210 0.17 -16.61 -35.08
CA VAL A 210 1.53 -17.18 -34.92
C VAL A 210 1.55 -18.20 -33.78
N ALA A 211 0.88 -17.94 -32.65
CA ALA A 211 0.89 -18.84 -31.50
C ALA A 211 0.08 -20.12 -31.72
N LEU A 212 -1.06 -20.02 -32.39
CA LEU A 212 -2.04 -21.10 -32.50
C LEU A 212 -1.52 -22.41 -33.09
N PRO A 213 -0.72 -22.42 -34.20
CA PRO A 213 -0.21 -23.65 -34.76
C PRO A 213 0.69 -24.43 -33.79
N VAL A 214 1.53 -23.71 -33.04
CA VAL A 214 2.46 -24.29 -32.06
C VAL A 214 1.69 -24.85 -30.86
N ILE A 215 0.70 -24.12 -30.35
CA ILE A 215 -0.19 -24.56 -29.27
C ILE A 215 -0.92 -25.85 -29.66
N LYS A 216 -1.48 -25.91 -30.87
CA LYS A 216 -2.17 -27.11 -31.38
C LYS A 216 -1.22 -28.29 -31.46
N GLN A 217 -0.04 -28.13 -32.02
CA GLN A 217 0.94 -29.19 -32.12
C GLN A 217 1.32 -29.75 -30.76
N ILE A 218 1.61 -28.88 -29.76
CA ILE A 218 1.97 -29.30 -28.40
C ILE A 218 0.80 -29.99 -27.71
N TYR A 219 -0.40 -29.45 -27.82
CA TYR A 219 -1.60 -30.04 -27.22
C TYR A 219 -1.91 -31.44 -27.78
N GLU A 220 -1.78 -31.64 -29.09
CA GLU A 220 -2.04 -32.92 -29.76
C GLU A 220 -0.95 -33.97 -29.53
N THR A 221 0.31 -33.56 -29.30
CA THR A 221 1.44 -34.48 -29.15
C THR A 221 1.91 -34.67 -27.72
N GLN A 222 1.73 -33.71 -26.82
CA GLN A 222 2.36 -33.65 -25.50
C GLN A 222 1.41 -33.17 -24.39
N SER A 223 0.09 -33.23 -24.57
CA SER A 223 -0.89 -32.77 -23.56
C SER A 223 -0.77 -33.49 -22.22
N ASP A 224 -0.26 -34.72 -22.18
CA ASP A 224 -0.07 -35.48 -20.96
C ASP A 224 1.19 -35.09 -20.18
N MET A 225 2.08 -34.30 -20.80
CA MET A 225 3.37 -33.91 -20.21
C MET A 225 3.36 -32.46 -19.69
N TYR A 226 2.55 -31.58 -20.29
CA TYR A 226 2.59 -30.15 -20.00
C TYR A 226 1.20 -29.57 -19.71
N ASP A 227 1.02 -29.03 -18.51
CA ASP A 227 -0.18 -28.28 -18.12
C ASP A 227 -0.12 -26.82 -18.57
N ASN A 228 1.07 -26.24 -18.53
CA ASN A 228 1.30 -24.83 -18.86
C ASN A 228 2.43 -24.69 -19.88
N ILE A 229 2.34 -23.64 -20.68
CA ILE A 229 3.38 -23.24 -21.64
C ILE A 229 3.83 -21.82 -21.42
N LEU A 230 5.08 -21.52 -21.76
CA LEU A 230 5.66 -20.17 -21.77
C LEU A 230 5.79 -19.69 -23.22
N ILE A 231 5.18 -18.56 -23.51
CA ILE A 231 5.25 -17.94 -24.84
C ILE A 231 6.05 -16.64 -24.72
N PRO A 232 7.23 -16.55 -25.37
CA PRO A 232 8.04 -15.34 -25.36
C PRO A 232 7.45 -14.30 -26.31
N ILE A 233 6.95 -13.18 -25.77
CA ILE A 233 6.44 -12.04 -26.52
C ILE A 233 7.38 -10.86 -26.31
N SER A 234 7.78 -10.19 -27.36
CA SER A 234 8.69 -9.05 -27.33
C SER A 234 8.01 -7.79 -27.85
N ASP A 235 8.39 -6.63 -27.29
CA ASP A 235 8.05 -5.30 -27.81
C ASP A 235 9.19 -4.69 -28.67
N GLY A 236 10.24 -5.48 -28.93
CA GLY A 236 11.46 -5.03 -29.59
C GLY A 236 12.53 -4.49 -28.63
N ARG A 237 12.22 -4.33 -27.33
CA ARG A 237 13.17 -3.91 -26.28
C ARG A 237 13.34 -4.99 -25.23
N LEU A 238 12.24 -5.54 -24.72
CA LEU A 238 12.19 -6.56 -23.70
C LEU A 238 11.47 -7.80 -24.23
N VAL A 239 11.73 -8.94 -23.59
CA VAL A 239 11.02 -10.19 -23.84
C VAL A 239 10.24 -10.56 -22.59
N TYR A 240 8.95 -10.75 -22.75
CA TYR A 240 8.01 -11.12 -21.70
C TYR A 240 7.62 -12.59 -21.84
N ASN A 241 7.92 -13.41 -20.86
CA ASN A 241 7.53 -14.82 -20.86
C ASN A 241 6.10 -14.94 -20.32
N VAL A 242 5.14 -15.14 -21.21
CA VAL A 242 3.72 -15.25 -20.87
C VAL A 242 3.41 -16.70 -20.54
N ARG A 243 3.02 -16.97 -19.29
CA ARG A 243 2.58 -18.28 -18.85
C ARG A 243 1.09 -18.45 -19.12
N VAL A 244 0.72 -19.52 -19.81
CA VAL A 244 -0.68 -19.82 -20.18
C VAL A 244 -0.96 -21.30 -19.94
N ASP A 245 -2.17 -21.61 -19.46
CA ASP A 245 -2.67 -22.99 -19.42
C ASP A 245 -2.82 -23.53 -20.84
N LEU A 246 -2.23 -24.70 -21.13
CA LEU A 246 -2.18 -25.27 -22.46
C LEU A 246 -3.57 -25.63 -22.99
N LYS A 247 -4.42 -26.20 -22.12
CA LYS A 247 -5.79 -26.57 -22.48
C LYS A 247 -6.64 -25.35 -22.77
N GLU A 248 -6.57 -24.31 -21.90
CA GLU A 248 -7.28 -23.05 -22.12
C GLU A 248 -6.79 -22.36 -23.40
N ALA A 249 -5.48 -22.37 -23.67
CA ALA A 249 -4.93 -21.81 -24.90
C ALA A 249 -5.42 -22.52 -26.15
N TYR A 250 -5.56 -23.84 -26.12
CA TYR A 250 -6.10 -24.64 -27.22
C TYR A 250 -7.62 -24.37 -27.43
N GLU A 251 -8.42 -24.45 -26.35
CA GLU A 251 -9.89 -24.27 -26.41
C GLU A 251 -10.28 -22.85 -26.83
N THR A 252 -9.52 -21.83 -26.40
CA THR A 252 -9.79 -20.43 -26.74
C THR A 252 -9.15 -19.97 -28.06
N GLU A 253 -8.53 -20.87 -28.82
CA GLU A 253 -7.78 -20.54 -30.03
C GLU A 253 -6.77 -19.40 -29.81
N ALA A 254 -5.93 -19.55 -28.79
CA ALA A 254 -4.90 -18.60 -28.36
C ALA A 254 -5.43 -17.22 -27.89
N LYS A 255 -6.72 -17.04 -27.64
CA LYS A 255 -7.22 -15.77 -27.04
C LYS A 255 -6.73 -15.59 -25.60
N SER A 256 -6.59 -16.69 -24.85
CA SER A 256 -6.05 -16.63 -23.48
C SER A 256 -4.60 -16.13 -23.45
N VAL A 257 -3.80 -16.42 -24.48
CA VAL A 257 -2.42 -15.92 -24.61
C VAL A 257 -2.39 -14.39 -24.63
N VAL A 258 -3.24 -13.80 -25.45
CA VAL A 258 -3.34 -12.35 -25.58
C VAL A 258 -3.81 -11.74 -24.26
N ARG A 259 -4.85 -12.32 -23.65
CA ARG A 259 -5.40 -11.85 -22.38
C ARG A 259 -4.37 -11.90 -21.24
N GLU A 260 -3.61 -13.00 -21.12
CA GLU A 260 -2.57 -13.12 -20.10
C GLU A 260 -1.38 -12.20 -20.41
N PHE A 261 -1.06 -11.95 -21.67
CA PHE A 261 -0.08 -10.95 -22.06
C PHE A 261 -0.51 -9.52 -21.68
N GLU A 262 -1.73 -9.12 -22.04
CA GLU A 262 -2.32 -7.82 -21.66
C GLU A 262 -2.29 -7.62 -20.14
N LYS A 263 -2.69 -8.64 -19.41
CA LYS A 263 -2.68 -8.65 -17.94
C LYS A 263 -1.26 -8.50 -17.38
N LEU A 264 -0.29 -9.25 -17.93
CA LEU A 264 1.10 -9.20 -17.52
C LEU A 264 1.68 -7.80 -17.70
N ILE A 265 1.46 -7.17 -18.86
CA ILE A 265 1.97 -5.83 -19.17
C ILE A 265 1.35 -4.78 -18.25
N LEU A 266 0.03 -4.84 -18.03
CA LEU A 266 -0.64 -3.90 -17.13
C LEU A 266 -0.11 -4.02 -15.70
N LEU A 267 0.02 -5.24 -15.18
CA LEU A 267 0.53 -5.47 -13.82
C LEU A 267 1.98 -5.02 -13.68
N HIS A 268 2.84 -5.35 -14.65
CA HIS A 268 4.24 -4.96 -14.65
C HIS A 268 4.39 -3.44 -14.62
N ASN A 269 3.73 -2.72 -15.54
CA ASN A 269 3.83 -1.26 -15.62
C ASN A 269 3.21 -0.57 -14.38
N ILE A 270 2.09 -1.09 -13.85
CA ILE A 270 1.50 -0.55 -12.62
C ILE A 270 2.46 -0.72 -11.44
N ASP A 271 3.03 -1.90 -11.28
CA ASP A 271 3.88 -2.20 -10.12
C ASP A 271 5.19 -1.41 -10.16
N ASP A 272 5.83 -1.29 -11.32
CA ASP A 272 7.09 -0.56 -11.44
C ASP A 272 6.90 0.95 -11.34
N SER A 273 5.89 1.51 -12.01
CA SER A 273 5.58 2.95 -11.89
C SER A 273 5.14 3.32 -10.48
N TRP A 274 4.40 2.43 -9.78
CA TRP A 274 4.01 2.67 -8.40
C TRP A 274 5.20 2.68 -7.43
N LYS A 275 6.17 1.77 -7.58
CA LYS A 275 7.41 1.76 -6.79
C LYS A 275 8.18 3.07 -6.97
N GLU A 276 8.31 3.52 -8.22
CA GLU A 276 9.01 4.77 -8.53
C GLU A 276 8.25 5.98 -7.96
N ASN A 277 6.93 6.01 -8.08
CA ASN A 277 6.11 7.09 -7.50
C ASN A 277 6.27 7.16 -5.96
N LEU A 278 6.34 6.01 -5.28
CA LEU A 278 6.59 5.99 -3.83
C LEU A 278 7.95 6.61 -3.50
N ARG A 279 8.99 6.29 -4.27
CA ARG A 279 10.33 6.88 -4.13
C ARG A 279 10.28 8.40 -4.33
N MET A 280 9.62 8.87 -5.39
CA MET A 280 9.46 10.30 -5.69
C MET A 280 8.67 11.04 -4.60
N LEU A 281 7.63 10.41 -4.04
CA LEU A 281 6.86 10.98 -2.92
C LEU A 281 7.68 11.11 -1.64
N ASP A 282 8.57 10.16 -1.36
CA ASP A 282 9.48 10.26 -0.23
C ASP A 282 10.50 11.40 -0.43
N GLU A 283 11.08 11.54 -1.62
CA GLU A 283 11.93 12.66 -1.97
C GLU A 283 11.20 14.00 -1.86
N LEU A 284 9.97 14.08 -2.37
CA LEU A 284 9.12 15.26 -2.24
C LEU A 284 8.87 15.60 -0.77
N LYS A 285 8.58 14.60 0.08
CA LYS A 285 8.36 14.80 1.52
C LYS A 285 9.58 15.38 2.22
N HIS A 286 10.78 15.01 1.78
CA HIS A 286 12.01 15.60 2.29
C HIS A 286 12.23 17.03 1.79
N SER A 287 11.99 17.30 0.51
CA SER A 287 12.22 18.60 -0.12
C SER A 287 11.30 19.70 0.43
N VAL A 288 10.00 19.37 0.63
CA VAL A 288 9.01 20.35 1.11
C VAL A 288 9.25 20.84 2.53
N ARG A 289 10.10 20.17 3.34
CA ARG A 289 10.48 20.69 4.67
C ARG A 289 11.17 22.05 4.59
N ASN A 290 11.90 22.31 3.52
CA ASN A 290 12.62 23.55 3.32
C ASN A 290 11.73 24.71 2.85
N VAL A 291 10.55 24.42 2.35
CA VAL A 291 9.58 25.42 1.85
C VAL A 291 9.04 26.32 2.97
N SER A 292 9.15 25.89 4.23
CA SER A 292 8.81 26.73 5.38
C SER A 292 9.59 28.05 5.43
N TYR A 293 10.80 28.12 4.86
CA TYR A 293 11.58 29.35 4.74
C TYR A 293 10.92 30.38 3.80
N GLU A 294 10.10 29.92 2.85
CA GLU A 294 9.32 30.76 1.92
C GLU A 294 7.95 31.16 2.49
N GLN A 295 7.67 30.91 3.77
CA GLN A 295 6.38 31.17 4.42
C GLN A 295 5.20 30.40 3.79
N LYS A 296 5.45 29.34 3.04
CA LYS A 296 4.41 28.45 2.50
C LYS A 296 4.18 27.28 3.45
N ASP A 297 2.96 26.77 3.49
CA ASP A 297 2.63 25.57 4.24
C ASP A 297 3.18 24.33 3.51
N PRO A 298 4.14 23.59 4.11
CA PRO A 298 4.72 22.41 3.49
C PRO A 298 3.70 21.34 3.10
N LEU A 299 2.63 21.18 3.90
CA LEU A 299 1.59 20.19 3.63
C LEU A 299 0.78 20.55 2.38
N VAL A 300 0.48 21.84 2.19
CA VAL A 300 -0.26 22.32 0.99
C VAL A 300 0.59 22.09 -0.26
N VAL A 301 1.88 22.46 -0.20
CA VAL A 301 2.82 22.24 -1.32
C VAL A 301 2.93 20.74 -1.62
N PHE A 302 3.11 19.90 -0.60
CA PHE A 302 3.14 18.46 -0.76
C PHE A 302 1.88 17.92 -1.47
N LYS A 303 0.69 18.35 -1.05
CA LYS A 303 -0.58 17.93 -1.68
C LYS A 303 -0.64 18.30 -3.16
N ILE A 304 -0.23 19.51 -3.53
CA ILE A 304 -0.27 19.96 -4.92
C ILE A 304 0.72 19.19 -5.79
N GLU A 305 1.97 19.09 -5.33
CA GLU A 305 3.02 18.40 -6.10
C GLU A 305 2.80 16.89 -6.15
N SER A 306 2.26 16.27 -5.10
CA SER A 306 1.93 14.84 -5.11
C SER A 306 0.82 14.48 -6.09
N VAL A 307 -0.12 15.38 -6.39
CA VAL A 307 -1.13 15.16 -7.43
C VAL A 307 -0.47 15.16 -8.80
N LYS A 308 0.44 16.10 -9.08
CA LYS A 308 1.18 16.13 -10.35
C LYS A 308 2.00 14.85 -10.57
N LEU A 309 2.77 14.43 -9.54
CA LEU A 309 3.53 13.19 -9.61
C LEU A 309 2.63 11.97 -9.89
N PHE A 310 1.44 11.95 -9.28
CA PHE A 310 0.48 10.87 -9.51
C PHE A 310 -0.08 10.87 -10.93
N ASP A 311 -0.43 12.05 -11.46
CA ASP A 311 -0.92 12.21 -12.83
C ASP A 311 0.17 11.83 -13.84
N ASP A 312 1.42 12.23 -13.62
CA ASP A 312 2.57 11.84 -14.44
C ASP A 312 2.77 10.32 -14.42
N MET A 313 2.74 9.69 -13.24
CA MET A 313 2.82 8.24 -13.10
C MET A 313 1.69 7.52 -13.87
N VAL A 314 0.44 7.99 -13.78
CA VAL A 314 -0.68 7.39 -14.52
C VAL A 314 -0.47 7.54 -16.03
N ASN A 315 0.04 8.68 -16.47
CA ASN A 315 0.40 8.91 -17.87
C ASN A 315 1.50 7.95 -18.33
N ASP A 316 2.51 7.72 -17.51
CA ASP A 316 3.62 6.79 -17.82
C ASP A 316 3.14 5.34 -17.90
N ILE A 317 2.26 4.92 -16.98
CA ILE A 317 1.61 3.59 -17.05
C ILE A 317 0.86 3.44 -18.37
N ASN A 318 0.06 4.44 -18.76
CA ASN A 318 -0.72 4.40 -19.98
C ASN A 318 0.20 4.42 -21.23
N ASN A 319 1.21 5.27 -21.26
CA ASN A 319 2.17 5.35 -22.38
C ASN A 319 2.92 4.03 -22.56
N SER A 320 3.49 3.50 -21.48
CA SER A 320 4.28 2.26 -21.51
C SER A 320 3.40 1.07 -21.89
N SER A 321 2.19 0.96 -21.31
CA SER A 321 1.29 -0.15 -21.62
C SER A 321 0.84 -0.11 -23.08
N VAL A 322 0.37 1.03 -23.58
CA VAL A 322 -0.06 1.17 -24.98
C VAL A 322 1.11 0.90 -25.94
N SER A 323 2.28 1.50 -25.71
CA SER A 323 3.46 1.32 -26.59
C SER A 323 3.92 -0.13 -26.65
N THR A 324 3.98 -0.83 -25.49
CA THR A 324 4.36 -2.26 -25.42
C THR A 324 3.34 -3.14 -26.16
N LEU A 325 2.05 -2.94 -25.90
CA LEU A 325 0.99 -3.74 -26.54
C LEU A 325 0.93 -3.52 -28.05
N MET A 326 1.13 -2.30 -28.55
CA MET A 326 1.12 -1.97 -29.97
C MET A 326 2.33 -2.51 -30.75
N ARG A 327 3.46 -2.74 -30.08
CA ARG A 327 4.69 -3.28 -30.67
C ARG A 327 4.87 -4.77 -30.50
N ALA A 328 3.98 -5.41 -29.74
CA ALA A 328 4.06 -6.80 -29.38
C ALA A 328 4.17 -7.74 -30.59
N HIS A 329 5.11 -8.68 -30.54
CA HIS A 329 5.30 -9.77 -31.47
C HIS A 329 5.93 -10.97 -30.77
N ILE A 330 5.74 -12.19 -31.30
CA ILE A 330 6.36 -13.39 -30.72
C ILE A 330 7.86 -13.36 -31.06
N ALA A 331 8.70 -13.46 -30.01
CA ALA A 331 10.15 -13.48 -30.17
C ALA A 331 10.61 -14.77 -30.86
N GLY A 332 11.42 -14.65 -31.92
CA GLY A 332 11.91 -15.82 -32.66
C GLY A 332 10.87 -16.46 -33.59
N ALA A 333 10.06 -15.65 -34.27
CA ALA A 333 9.00 -16.09 -35.20
C ALA A 333 9.51 -16.83 -36.46
N GLU A 334 10.80 -17.17 -36.57
CA GLU A 334 11.27 -18.31 -37.32
C GLU A 334 11.01 -19.55 -36.45
N VAL A 335 9.79 -20.11 -36.55
CA VAL A 335 9.30 -21.36 -35.93
C VAL A 335 10.01 -21.73 -34.63
N PRO A 336 9.48 -21.38 -33.44
CA PRO A 336 10.08 -21.84 -32.18
C PRO A 336 9.92 -23.36 -32.09
N THR A 337 11.01 -24.08 -32.19
CA THR A 337 11.01 -25.55 -32.15
C THR A 337 10.80 -26.08 -30.73
N GLU A 338 10.91 -25.23 -29.72
CA GLU A 338 10.78 -25.61 -28.31
C GLU A 338 10.12 -24.50 -27.49
N LEU A 339 8.88 -24.71 -27.06
CA LEU A 339 8.29 -24.02 -25.94
C LEU A 339 8.79 -24.68 -24.66
N GLN A 340 9.39 -23.92 -23.78
CA GLN A 340 9.90 -24.47 -22.51
C GLN A 340 8.73 -24.72 -21.56
N GLU A 341 8.76 -25.86 -20.87
CA GLU A 341 7.85 -26.13 -19.75
C GLU A 341 7.98 -25.04 -18.72
N ALA A 342 6.84 -24.55 -18.20
CA ALA A 342 6.84 -23.67 -17.05
C ALA A 342 7.25 -24.50 -15.82
N VAL A 343 8.55 -24.58 -15.56
CA VAL A 343 9.03 -25.07 -14.29
C VAL A 343 8.36 -24.21 -13.22
N VAL A 344 7.54 -24.82 -12.38
CA VAL A 344 7.10 -24.22 -11.15
C VAL A 344 8.35 -24.16 -10.29
N GLU A 345 9.13 -23.08 -10.40
CA GLU A 345 9.96 -22.70 -9.27
C GLU A 345 8.98 -22.54 -8.12
N HIS A 346 8.95 -23.53 -7.24
CA HIS A 346 8.51 -23.27 -5.89
C HIS A 346 9.39 -22.10 -5.48
N ASP A 347 8.77 -20.90 -5.41
CA ASP A 347 9.34 -19.84 -4.63
C ASP A 347 9.72 -20.51 -3.31
N ALA A 348 11.01 -20.81 -3.19
CA ALA A 348 11.60 -20.91 -1.88
C ALA A 348 11.18 -19.58 -1.26
N ARG A 349 10.17 -19.62 -0.40
CA ARG A 349 9.87 -18.51 0.48
C ARG A 349 11.22 -18.14 1.05
N GLU A 350 11.84 -17.12 0.49
CA GLU A 350 12.84 -16.38 1.23
C GLU A 350 12.13 -16.10 2.53
N GLU A 351 12.57 -16.73 3.59
CA GLU A 351 12.17 -16.40 4.93
C GLU A 351 12.45 -14.92 5.05
N MET A 352 11.40 -14.11 4.87
CA MET A 352 11.46 -12.69 5.16
C MET A 352 11.71 -12.60 6.65
N THR A 353 12.97 -12.50 7.01
CA THR A 353 13.38 -12.06 8.34
C THR A 353 12.86 -10.62 8.47
N GLU A 354 11.78 -10.45 9.21
CA GLU A 354 11.34 -9.15 9.66
C GLU A 354 12.44 -8.56 10.55
N SER A 355 13.33 -7.78 9.98
CA SER A 355 14.21 -6.92 10.76
C SER A 355 13.36 -5.76 11.28
N LYS A 356 12.98 -5.81 12.53
CA LYS A 356 12.41 -4.66 13.25
C LYS A 356 13.54 -3.67 13.49
N GLN A 357 13.59 -2.63 12.70
CA GLN A 357 14.42 -1.48 12.98
C GLN A 357 13.71 -0.61 14.03
N GLU A 358 14.25 -0.51 15.21
CA GLU A 358 13.83 0.45 16.23
C GLU A 358 14.78 1.65 16.26
N PHE A 359 14.19 2.85 16.37
CA PHE A 359 14.96 4.08 16.54
C PHE A 359 15.42 4.19 18.00
N ASP A 360 16.69 4.46 18.20
CA ASP A 360 17.24 4.79 19.51
C ASP A 360 16.74 6.16 20.02
N ALA A 361 17.09 6.50 21.25
CA ALA A 361 16.70 7.77 21.89
C ALA A 361 17.30 9.02 21.21
N GLN A 362 18.20 8.84 20.24
CA GLN A 362 18.86 9.89 19.46
C GLN A 362 18.35 9.98 18.02
N GLY A 363 17.52 9.03 17.57
CA GLY A 363 16.91 9.03 16.25
C GLY A 363 17.72 8.30 15.17
N ASP A 364 18.71 7.51 15.56
CA ASP A 364 19.50 6.68 14.66
C ASP A 364 18.93 5.25 14.58
N LEU A 365 19.02 4.63 13.39
CA LEU A 365 18.56 3.27 13.13
C LEU A 365 19.56 2.25 13.69
N VAL A 366 19.10 1.38 14.59
CA VAL A 366 19.89 0.28 15.15
C VAL A 366 19.28 -1.05 14.75
N ASP A 367 20.07 -1.95 14.16
CA ASP A 367 19.67 -3.31 13.87
C ASP A 367 19.67 -4.17 15.15
N VAL A 368 18.51 -4.70 15.52
CA VAL A 368 18.38 -5.62 16.64
C VAL A 368 18.47 -7.05 16.11
N GLU A 369 19.54 -7.76 16.48
CA GLU A 369 19.71 -9.18 16.16
C GLU A 369 18.54 -10.02 16.68
N ALA A 370 17.92 -10.79 15.78
CA ALA A 370 16.84 -11.71 16.09
C ALA A 370 17.35 -12.89 16.91
N THR A 371 16.91 -13.00 18.15
CA THR A 371 17.09 -14.19 18.97
C THR A 371 16.25 -15.33 18.41
N GLN A 372 16.88 -16.39 17.93
CA GLN A 372 16.23 -17.62 17.48
C GLN A 372 15.46 -18.27 18.63
N LEU A 373 14.14 -18.25 18.56
CA LEU A 373 13.28 -19.09 19.37
C LEU A 373 13.06 -20.42 18.63
N SER A 374 13.66 -21.48 19.17
CA SER A 374 13.46 -22.86 18.74
C SER A 374 11.98 -23.26 18.89
N SER A 375 11.38 -23.68 17.79
CA SER A 375 10.02 -24.24 17.78
C SER A 375 10.06 -25.68 18.26
N GLU A 376 9.57 -25.95 19.48
CA GLU A 376 9.13 -27.29 19.90
C GLU A 376 7.73 -27.57 19.33
N ALA A 377 7.59 -28.81 18.85
CA ALA A 377 6.44 -29.31 18.14
C ALA A 377 5.17 -29.33 18.99
N ALA A 378 4.09 -28.75 18.46
CA ALA A 378 2.72 -28.98 18.95
C ALA A 378 1.94 -29.81 17.95
N ALA A 379 1.22 -30.81 18.48
CA ALA A 379 0.42 -31.81 17.81
C ALA A 379 -0.75 -31.23 16.98
N PRO A 380 -1.32 -32.00 16.02
CA PRO A 380 -2.27 -31.48 15.04
C PRO A 380 -3.64 -31.17 15.66
N ALA A 381 -4.10 -29.96 15.48
CA ALA A 381 -5.46 -29.55 15.83
C ALA A 381 -6.41 -29.76 14.65
N GLU A 382 -7.60 -30.18 15.00
CA GLU A 382 -8.71 -30.61 14.17
C GLU A 382 -9.10 -29.64 13.04
N THR A 383 -9.50 -30.25 11.94
CA THR A 383 -10.04 -29.67 10.71
C THR A 383 -11.23 -28.74 10.99
N GLN A 384 -11.04 -27.43 10.87
CA GLN A 384 -12.16 -26.49 10.80
C GLN A 384 -12.68 -26.40 9.36
N GLN A 385 -14.00 -26.57 9.25
CA GLN A 385 -14.77 -26.51 8.00
C GLN A 385 -14.66 -25.12 7.32
N PRO A 386 -14.81 -25.06 5.99
CA PRO A 386 -14.70 -23.78 5.26
C PRO A 386 -15.85 -22.84 5.62
N PHE A 387 -15.49 -21.58 5.87
CA PHE A 387 -16.39 -20.47 6.13
C PHE A 387 -17.36 -20.29 4.97
N GLN A 388 -18.64 -20.59 5.19
CA GLN A 388 -19.73 -20.27 4.26
C GLN A 388 -19.88 -18.74 4.22
N GLN A 389 -19.82 -18.18 3.02
CA GLN A 389 -20.18 -16.79 2.73
C GLN A 389 -21.63 -16.57 3.16
N GLN A 390 -21.85 -15.84 4.26
CA GLN A 390 -23.17 -15.39 4.65
C GLN A 390 -23.64 -14.35 3.62
N GLN A 391 -24.65 -14.72 2.85
CA GLN A 391 -25.37 -13.80 1.96
C GLN A 391 -25.99 -12.69 2.85
N MET A 392 -25.82 -11.42 2.44
CA MET A 392 -26.46 -10.30 3.13
C MET A 392 -28.00 -10.50 3.16
N PRO A 393 -28.64 -10.32 4.31
CA PRO A 393 -30.08 -10.51 4.43
C PRO A 393 -30.83 -9.51 3.55
N HIS A 394 -31.95 -9.95 2.98
CA HIS A 394 -32.82 -9.10 2.19
C HIS A 394 -33.43 -7.99 3.06
N ARG A 395 -33.79 -6.86 2.45
CA ARG A 395 -34.27 -5.64 3.12
C ARG A 395 -35.39 -5.88 4.13
N ASN A 396 -36.26 -6.87 3.90
CA ASN A 396 -37.40 -7.21 4.75
C ASN A 396 -37.17 -8.41 5.69
N ASP A 397 -36.01 -9.08 5.60
CA ASP A 397 -35.72 -10.24 6.45
C ASP A 397 -35.48 -9.82 7.91
N PRO A 398 -35.73 -10.69 8.88
CA PRO A 398 -35.43 -10.41 10.26
C PRO A 398 -33.93 -10.14 10.45
N CYS A 399 -33.61 -9.10 11.21
CA CYS A 399 -32.20 -8.71 11.42
C CYS A 399 -31.44 -9.80 12.19
N PRO A 400 -30.25 -10.21 11.72
CA PRO A 400 -29.45 -11.26 12.39
C PRO A 400 -29.00 -10.92 13.81
N CYS A 401 -29.18 -9.67 14.26
CA CYS A 401 -28.85 -9.27 15.63
C CYS A 401 -29.87 -9.76 16.71
N GLY A 402 -30.92 -10.49 16.31
CA GLY A 402 -31.94 -11.01 17.26
C GLY A 402 -32.93 -9.97 17.77
N SER A 403 -32.97 -8.74 17.23
CA SER A 403 -33.84 -7.65 17.70
C SER A 403 -35.33 -7.81 17.29
N GLY A 404 -35.67 -8.82 16.49
CA GLY A 404 -37.01 -9.04 15.95
C GLY A 404 -37.50 -7.99 14.95
N LYS A 405 -36.68 -7.02 14.58
CA LYS A 405 -37.02 -5.98 13.60
C LYS A 405 -36.51 -6.35 12.21
N PRO A 406 -37.23 -5.95 11.13
CA PRO A 406 -36.71 -6.10 9.76
C PRO A 406 -35.35 -5.41 9.59
N PHE A 407 -34.46 -5.99 8.76
CA PHE A 407 -33.08 -5.49 8.54
C PHE A 407 -33.05 -4.00 8.19
N LYS A 408 -33.97 -3.51 7.32
CA LYS A 408 -34.10 -2.09 6.95
C LYS A 408 -34.36 -1.13 8.10
N HIS A 409 -34.91 -1.60 9.21
CA HIS A 409 -35.24 -0.79 10.38
C HIS A 409 -34.25 -0.99 11.55
N CYS A 410 -33.19 -1.79 11.35
CA CYS A 410 -32.15 -2.08 12.32
C CYS A 410 -30.77 -1.75 11.73
N HIS A 411 -29.95 -2.74 11.39
CA HIS A 411 -28.59 -2.55 10.88
C HIS A 411 -28.53 -2.12 9.41
N GLY A 412 -29.61 -2.26 8.64
CA GLY A 412 -29.73 -1.75 7.28
C GLY A 412 -30.16 -0.27 7.17
N LYS A 413 -30.28 0.45 8.29
CA LYS A 413 -30.69 1.85 8.31
C LYS A 413 -29.51 2.74 7.89
N GLY A 414 -29.45 3.11 6.61
CA GLY A 414 -28.38 3.95 6.04
C GLY A 414 -27.53 3.27 4.96
N ILE A 415 -27.87 2.04 4.56
CA ILE A 415 -27.18 1.30 3.47
C ILE A 415 -28.03 1.27 2.18
N VAL A 416 -29.10 2.07 2.13
CA VAL A 416 -29.96 2.24 0.92
C VAL A 416 -30.04 3.71 0.58
#